data_1fa45eb44899e0b5f41e208f6ea3f909
#
_entry.id   1fa45eb44899e0b5f41e208f6ea3f909
#
_cell.length_a   1.000
_cell.length_b   1.000
_cell.length_c   1.000
_cell.angle_alpha   90.00
_cell.angle_beta   90.00
_cell.angle_gamma   90.00
#
_symmetry.space_group_name_H-M   'P 1'
#
loop_
_entity.id
_entity.type
_entity.pdbx_description
1 polymer ?
#
loop_
_entity_poly.entity_id
_entity_poly.type
_entity_poly.pdbx_seq_one_letter_code
_entity_poly.pdbx_strand_id
1 'polypeptide(L)'
;MTMVDNRRIIDQTQAPTKRISDGPLIIRDSPENVNKENEDNTVTILSVNSVGPKTHQEDLIPYLVKPTIQEAPVITNEFLENFKREARIIHSKSSDFLLFTLINGAYLNLTLNWLCNVAPFPTSVHRKTLIVSLDAKACKVIQKIWKQVKCMYIKVHGDYNSPLSWGRQNYINLLSLRSQLLLILAQLELPYILFETDAVWLRDPMEFFQNQTLIDDADIIVPTKGYPDHGLTYAFDPMIVYPSNASLVLMRELNLQLSKDPKVYDQDVLDQLCRQQYFGLVCRQFEWTEVADGKWFKLSESERAHLRPYIVNNNYYVGVDNKISRQALNDLWFLSVKNNCNFSKVQNLLRRYGSQA
;
A
#
# COMPACT_ATOMS: atom_id res chain seq x y z
N MET A 1 56.95 -1.75 -35.83
CA MET A 1 57.80 -0.79 -35.10
C MET A 1 56.87 0.00 -34.22
N THR A 2 56.75 0.01 -32.96
CA THR A 2 57.45 -0.55 -31.80
C THR A 2 56.40 -0.57 -30.65
N MET A 3 56.31 -1.67 -29.95
CA MET A 3 55.56 -1.79 -28.67
C MET A 3 56.20 -0.87 -27.62
N VAL A 4 55.39 -0.31 -26.72
CA VAL A 4 55.79 -0.04 -25.32
C VAL A 4 54.67 -0.43 -24.39
N ASP A 5 54.99 -1.44 -23.62
CA ASP A 5 54.26 -2.00 -22.47
C ASP A 5 54.51 -1.08 -21.25
N ASN A 6 53.49 -0.74 -20.49
CA ASN A 6 53.68 -0.17 -19.15
C ASN A 6 52.61 -0.67 -18.18
N ARG A 7 52.91 -1.84 -17.60
CA ARG A 7 52.29 -2.28 -16.35
C ARG A 7 52.82 -1.43 -15.19
N ARG A 8 51.92 -0.80 -14.45
CA ARG A 8 52.20 -0.32 -13.08
C ARG A 8 51.33 -1.09 -12.07
N ILE A 9 52.05 -1.89 -11.31
CA ILE A 9 51.63 -2.50 -10.05
C ILE A 9 51.42 -1.35 -9.06
N ILE A 10 50.24 -1.27 -8.39
CA ILE A 10 50.05 -0.41 -7.23
C ILE A 10 49.81 -1.32 -6.02
N ASP A 11 50.72 -1.10 -5.09
CA ASP A 11 50.95 -1.73 -3.83
C ASP A 11 49.75 -1.54 -2.84
N GLN A 12 49.46 -2.60 -2.09
CA GLN A 12 48.50 -2.60 -0.99
C GLN A 12 49.17 -1.99 0.25
N THR A 13 48.69 -0.84 0.70
CA THR A 13 48.99 -0.33 2.03
C THR A 13 47.73 -0.31 2.88
N GLN A 14 47.79 -1.09 3.94
CA GLN A 14 46.82 -1.25 5.02
C GLN A 14 46.48 0.09 5.68
N ALA A 15 45.20 0.38 5.86
CA ALA A 15 44.71 1.42 6.77
C ALA A 15 44.32 0.80 8.14
N PRO A 16 44.54 1.49 9.26
CA PRO A 16 44.38 0.93 10.59
C PRO A 16 42.94 0.90 11.07
N THR A 17 42.54 -0.26 11.57
CA THR A 17 41.28 -0.48 12.28
C THR A 17 41.27 0.28 13.62
N LYS A 18 40.42 1.30 13.76
CA LYS A 18 40.03 1.86 15.03
C LYS A 18 38.90 1.03 15.64
N ARG A 19 39.16 0.33 16.71
CA ARG A 19 38.15 -0.24 17.62
C ARG A 19 37.42 0.92 18.30
N ILE A 20 36.09 0.97 18.14
CA ILE A 20 35.24 1.80 18.98
C ILE A 20 34.65 0.85 20.01
N SER A 21 34.90 1.23 21.29
CA SER A 21 34.47 0.53 22.49
C SER A 21 32.95 0.58 22.66
N ASP A 22 32.39 -0.58 22.97
CA ASP A 22 31.01 -0.76 23.40
C ASP A 22 30.76 -0.08 24.74
N GLY A 23 29.85 0.92 24.73
CA GLY A 23 29.24 1.45 25.94
C GLY A 23 27.73 1.18 25.89
N PRO A 24 27.09 0.70 26.97
CA PRO A 24 25.70 0.35 26.94
C PRO A 24 24.79 1.59 26.90
N LEU A 25 23.89 1.67 25.93
CA LEU A 25 22.81 2.64 25.89
C LEU A 25 21.78 2.28 26.97
N ILE A 26 21.67 3.12 27.97
CA ILE A 26 20.63 3.03 29.00
C ILE A 26 19.33 3.58 28.39
N ILE A 27 18.39 2.70 28.08
CA ILE A 27 17.02 3.04 27.77
C ILE A 27 16.30 3.24 29.12
N ARG A 28 15.82 4.45 29.37
CA ARG A 28 14.92 4.73 30.49
C ARG A 28 13.51 4.35 30.08
N ASP A 29 13.00 3.30 30.68
CA ASP A 29 11.59 2.90 30.62
C ASP A 29 10.75 3.85 31.47
N SER A 30 9.63 4.30 30.92
CA SER A 30 8.56 4.94 31.68
C SER A 30 7.71 3.87 32.36
N PRO A 31 7.23 4.10 33.59
CA PRO A 31 6.55 3.07 34.35
C PRO A 31 5.14 2.82 33.86
N GLU A 32 4.88 1.62 33.40
CA GLU A 32 3.53 1.09 33.25
C GLU A 32 2.96 0.70 34.62
N ASN A 33 1.82 1.25 34.97
CA ASN A 33 0.98 0.82 36.09
C ASN A 33 0.35 -0.54 35.74
N VAL A 34 0.84 -1.59 36.37
CA VAL A 34 0.20 -2.89 36.35
C VAL A 34 -0.56 -3.09 37.66
N ASN A 35 -1.86 -2.92 37.64
CA ASN A 35 -2.76 -3.40 38.68
C ASN A 35 -2.87 -4.92 38.56
N LYS A 36 -2.34 -5.63 39.53
CA LYS A 36 -2.61 -7.06 39.77
C LYS A 36 -3.86 -7.14 40.63
N GLU A 37 -4.95 -7.63 40.09
CA GLU A 37 -6.05 -8.21 40.88
C GLU A 37 -5.95 -9.72 40.80
N ASN A 38 -5.79 -10.32 41.97
CA ASN A 38 -5.92 -11.75 42.22
C ASN A 38 -7.42 -12.08 42.28
N GLU A 39 -7.91 -12.96 41.46
CA GLU A 39 -9.18 -13.64 41.70
C GLU A 39 -8.96 -15.13 41.86
N ASP A 40 -9.07 -15.52 43.12
CA ASP A 40 -9.30 -16.89 43.59
C ASP A 40 -10.78 -17.20 43.39
N ASN A 41 -11.15 -18.07 42.46
CA ASN A 41 -12.53 -18.53 42.29
C ASN A 41 -12.66 -19.99 42.66
N THR A 42 -12.96 -20.20 43.95
CA THR A 42 -13.44 -21.48 44.48
C THR A 42 -14.93 -21.61 44.15
N VAL A 43 -15.29 -22.57 43.33
CA VAL A 43 -16.67 -22.90 42.99
C VAL A 43 -17.28 -23.75 44.11
N THR A 44 -18.24 -23.20 44.85
CA THR A 44 -19.08 -23.96 45.80
C THR A 44 -20.43 -24.24 45.14
N ILE A 45 -20.72 -25.50 44.90
CA ILE A 45 -22.06 -25.97 44.44
C ILE A 45 -23.00 -26.02 45.64
N LEU A 46 -24.04 -25.22 45.64
CA LEU A 46 -25.18 -25.38 46.54
C LEU A 46 -26.43 -25.69 45.72
N SER A 47 -26.91 -26.92 45.91
CA SER A 47 -28.23 -27.38 45.47
C SER A 47 -29.32 -26.85 46.41
N VAL A 48 -30.33 -26.16 45.85
CA VAL A 48 -31.58 -25.89 46.57
C VAL A 48 -32.75 -26.18 45.64
N ASN A 49 -33.49 -27.22 46.02
CA ASN A 49 -34.82 -27.50 45.51
C ASN A 49 -35.83 -26.55 46.19
N SER A 50 -36.69 -25.85 45.43
CA SER A 50 -38.01 -25.45 45.91
C SER A 50 -38.97 -25.14 44.75
N VAL A 51 -40.16 -25.65 44.94
CA VAL A 51 -41.31 -25.73 44.02
C VAL A 51 -42.12 -24.42 44.06
N GLY A 52 -42.60 -23.95 42.87
CA GLY A 52 -43.81 -23.23 42.56
C GLY A 52 -43.73 -21.69 42.48
N PRO A 53 -44.68 -21.00 41.82
CA PRO A 53 -45.69 -21.41 40.87
C PRO A 53 -45.57 -20.72 39.48
N LYS A 54 -46.33 -21.23 38.53
CA LYS A 54 -46.48 -20.75 37.14
C LYS A 54 -46.95 -19.30 37.08
N THR A 55 -46.16 -18.42 36.42
CA THR A 55 -46.62 -17.18 35.82
C THR A 55 -46.02 -17.03 34.43
N HIS A 56 -46.85 -16.59 33.51
CA HIS A 56 -46.64 -16.35 32.09
C HIS A 56 -45.25 -15.84 31.74
N GLN A 57 -44.57 -16.65 30.95
CA GLN A 57 -43.34 -16.28 30.30
C GLN A 57 -43.65 -16.09 28.80
N GLU A 58 -44.15 -14.89 28.49
CA GLU A 58 -44.19 -14.42 27.09
C GLU A 58 -42.86 -13.76 26.73
N ASP A 59 -42.21 -14.36 25.77
CA ASP A 59 -41.39 -13.79 24.69
C ASP A 59 -40.41 -12.68 25.02
N LEU A 60 -39.21 -13.06 25.46
CA LEU A 60 -37.98 -12.33 25.16
C LEU A 60 -37.08 -13.26 24.32
N ILE A 61 -37.42 -13.42 23.05
CA ILE A 61 -36.47 -13.91 22.05
C ILE A 61 -35.52 -12.74 21.78
N PRO A 62 -34.22 -12.82 22.17
CA PRO A 62 -33.26 -11.85 21.68
C PRO A 62 -33.27 -11.94 20.15
N TYR A 63 -33.52 -10.87 19.45
CA TYR A 63 -33.30 -10.74 18.03
C TYR A 63 -31.81 -11.01 17.79
N LEU A 64 -31.44 -12.25 17.55
CA LEU A 64 -30.24 -12.64 16.90
C LEU A 64 -30.34 -12.10 15.47
N VAL A 65 -29.94 -10.85 15.31
CA VAL A 65 -29.64 -10.30 13.98
C VAL A 65 -28.56 -11.23 13.43
N LYS A 66 -28.95 -12.20 12.60
CA LYS A 66 -28.01 -12.99 11.82
C LYS A 66 -27.13 -11.97 11.10
N PRO A 67 -25.81 -11.99 11.29
CA PRO A 67 -24.94 -11.13 10.50
C PRO A 67 -25.26 -11.46 9.04
N THR A 68 -25.80 -10.49 8.32
CA THR A 68 -26.00 -10.61 6.88
C THR A 68 -24.60 -10.76 6.32
N ILE A 69 -24.25 -11.96 5.86
CA ILE A 69 -23.00 -12.20 5.15
C ILE A 69 -23.15 -11.34 3.90
N GLN A 70 -22.48 -10.20 3.89
CA GLN A 70 -22.49 -9.31 2.76
C GLN A 70 -21.68 -10.03 1.67
N GLU A 71 -22.34 -10.42 0.59
CA GLU A 71 -21.71 -11.11 -0.53
C GLU A 71 -20.52 -10.28 -1.05
N ALA A 72 -19.46 -10.98 -1.44
CA ALA A 72 -18.29 -10.34 -2.04
C ALA A 72 -18.73 -9.52 -3.26
N PRO A 73 -18.09 -8.35 -3.52
CA PRO A 73 -18.45 -7.51 -4.64
C PRO A 73 -18.33 -8.27 -5.97
N VAL A 74 -19.40 -8.27 -6.75
CA VAL A 74 -19.42 -8.91 -8.08
C VAL A 74 -19.13 -7.87 -9.14
N ILE A 75 -18.09 -8.09 -9.94
CA ILE A 75 -17.76 -7.27 -11.10
C ILE A 75 -18.69 -7.64 -12.25
N THR A 76 -19.43 -6.66 -12.79
CA THR A 76 -20.30 -6.90 -13.98
C THR A 76 -19.45 -7.14 -15.23
N ASN A 77 -19.95 -7.95 -16.16
CA ASN A 77 -19.26 -8.21 -17.42
C ASN A 77 -19.01 -6.92 -18.22
N GLU A 78 -19.94 -5.98 -18.20
CA GLU A 78 -19.77 -4.68 -18.86
C GLU A 78 -18.59 -3.90 -18.29
N PHE A 79 -18.51 -3.80 -16.96
CA PHE A 79 -17.37 -3.14 -16.32
C PHE A 79 -16.07 -3.86 -16.65
N LEU A 80 -16.06 -5.18 -16.58
CA LEU A 80 -14.91 -6.02 -16.85
C LEU A 80 -14.33 -5.77 -18.26
N GLU A 81 -15.16 -5.80 -19.29
CA GLU A 81 -14.70 -5.58 -20.66
C GLU A 81 -14.23 -4.12 -20.89
N ASN A 82 -14.90 -3.16 -20.26
CA ASN A 82 -14.46 -1.77 -20.28
C ASN A 82 -13.11 -1.60 -19.56
N PHE A 83 -12.90 -2.23 -18.42
CA PHE A 83 -11.66 -2.18 -17.67
C PHE A 83 -10.49 -2.77 -18.47
N LYS A 84 -10.67 -3.94 -19.05
CA LYS A 84 -9.65 -4.58 -19.92
C LYS A 84 -9.29 -3.70 -21.12
N ARG A 85 -10.30 -3.09 -21.77
CA ARG A 85 -10.09 -2.19 -22.91
C ARG A 85 -9.27 -0.97 -22.51
N GLU A 86 -9.64 -0.29 -21.42
CA GLU A 86 -8.95 0.91 -20.97
C GLU A 86 -7.51 0.61 -20.51
N ALA A 87 -7.29 -0.52 -19.82
CA ALA A 87 -5.94 -0.95 -19.44
C ALA A 87 -5.04 -1.14 -20.68
N ARG A 88 -5.53 -1.83 -21.72
CA ARG A 88 -4.78 -1.99 -22.98
C ARG A 88 -4.53 -0.66 -23.70
N ILE A 89 -5.50 0.26 -23.73
CA ILE A 89 -5.36 1.58 -24.35
C ILE A 89 -4.27 2.40 -23.63
N ILE A 90 -4.25 2.39 -22.30
CA ILE A 90 -3.24 3.12 -21.53
C ILE A 90 -1.86 2.52 -21.80
N HIS A 91 -1.73 1.21 -21.70
CA HIS A 91 -0.46 0.53 -21.94
C HIS A 91 0.06 0.75 -23.37
N SER A 92 -0.80 0.64 -24.39
CA SER A 92 -0.38 0.84 -25.79
C SER A 92 0.13 2.26 -26.09
N LYS A 93 -0.30 3.26 -25.31
CA LYS A 93 0.17 4.65 -25.46
C LYS A 93 1.47 4.95 -24.70
N SER A 94 1.79 4.17 -23.69
CA SER A 94 2.95 4.43 -22.84
C SER A 94 4.11 3.47 -23.11
N SER A 95 3.86 2.29 -23.68
CA SER A 95 4.82 1.19 -23.86
C SER A 95 5.56 0.80 -22.57
N ASP A 96 4.89 1.01 -21.42
CA ASP A 96 5.49 1.05 -20.10
C ASP A 96 4.51 0.47 -19.07
N PHE A 97 4.82 0.60 -17.80
CA PHE A 97 3.92 0.17 -16.74
C PHE A 97 2.57 0.90 -16.78
N LEU A 98 1.50 0.14 -16.60
CA LEU A 98 0.20 0.68 -16.21
C LEU A 98 0.21 0.99 -14.71
N LEU A 99 -0.06 2.20 -14.31
CA LEU A 99 -0.26 2.58 -12.91
C LEU A 99 -1.71 2.33 -12.52
N PHE A 100 -1.95 1.46 -11.55
CA PHE A 100 -3.30 1.08 -11.12
C PHE A 100 -3.54 1.37 -9.65
N THR A 101 -4.71 1.90 -9.32
CA THR A 101 -5.17 2.06 -7.93
C THR A 101 -6.68 1.91 -7.83
N LEU A 102 -7.15 1.40 -6.67
CA LEU A 102 -8.55 1.32 -6.29
C LEU A 102 -8.81 2.25 -5.10
N ILE A 103 -9.78 3.14 -5.23
CA ILE A 103 -10.13 4.10 -4.18
C ILE A 103 -11.61 4.05 -3.82
N ASN A 104 -11.93 4.42 -2.58
CA ASN A 104 -13.29 4.76 -2.18
C ASN A 104 -13.49 6.29 -2.14
N GLY A 105 -14.72 6.75 -1.89
CA GLY A 105 -15.06 8.17 -1.88
C GLY A 105 -14.26 8.99 -0.85
N ALA A 106 -13.96 8.41 0.31
CA ALA A 106 -13.20 9.07 1.37
C ALA A 106 -11.75 9.40 0.96
N TYR A 107 -11.17 8.64 0.03
CA TYR A 107 -9.80 8.86 -0.46
C TYR A 107 -9.69 9.92 -1.55
N LEU A 108 -10.80 10.57 -1.96
CA LEU A 108 -10.76 11.57 -3.05
C LEU A 108 -9.71 12.67 -2.81
N ASN A 109 -9.67 13.25 -1.61
CA ASN A 109 -8.73 14.34 -1.32
C ASN A 109 -7.27 13.87 -1.32
N LEU A 110 -6.97 12.69 -0.78
CA LEU A 110 -5.64 12.08 -0.87
C LEU A 110 -5.26 11.81 -2.32
N THR A 111 -6.20 11.31 -3.12
CA THR A 111 -5.99 11.09 -4.57
C THR A 111 -5.71 12.38 -5.32
N LEU A 112 -6.46 13.45 -5.06
CA LEU A 112 -6.22 14.76 -5.66
C LEU A 112 -4.85 15.34 -5.22
N ASN A 113 -4.45 15.11 -3.96
CA ASN A 113 -3.13 15.50 -3.47
C ASN A 113 -2.01 14.74 -4.19
N TRP A 114 -2.16 13.43 -4.35
CA TRP A 114 -1.22 12.62 -5.12
C TRP A 114 -1.15 13.06 -6.59
N LEU A 115 -2.28 13.28 -7.25
CA LEU A 115 -2.33 13.77 -8.63
C LEU A 115 -1.65 15.14 -8.79
N CYS A 116 -1.82 16.03 -7.80
CA CYS A 116 -1.09 17.29 -7.77
C CYS A 116 0.42 17.07 -7.60
N ASN A 117 0.82 16.15 -6.73
CA ASN A 117 2.22 15.81 -6.46
C ASN A 117 2.96 15.34 -7.71
N VAL A 118 2.36 14.44 -8.48
CA VAL A 118 2.99 13.82 -9.66
C VAL A 118 2.80 14.59 -10.96
N ALA A 119 2.00 15.66 -10.94
CA ALA A 119 1.69 16.45 -12.14
C ALA A 119 2.91 17.00 -12.90
N PRO A 120 3.97 17.48 -12.23
CA PRO A 120 5.15 18.01 -12.91
C PRO A 120 6.17 16.95 -13.33
N PHE A 121 5.92 15.67 -13.11
CA PHE A 121 6.88 14.62 -13.45
C PHE A 121 7.03 14.46 -14.97
N PRO A 122 8.29 14.38 -15.47
CA PRO A 122 8.56 14.32 -16.91
C PRO A 122 8.01 13.05 -17.57
N THR A 123 7.88 11.94 -16.81
CA THR A 123 7.41 10.65 -17.32
C THR A 123 5.91 10.57 -17.57
N SER A 124 5.20 11.68 -17.41
CA SER A 124 3.75 11.79 -17.70
C SER A 124 2.90 10.75 -16.95
N VAL A 125 3.14 10.60 -15.65
CA VAL A 125 2.46 9.64 -14.74
C VAL A 125 0.94 9.62 -14.92
N HIS A 126 0.31 10.79 -15.11
CA HIS A 126 -1.14 10.89 -15.30
C HIS A 126 -1.67 10.06 -16.49
N ARG A 127 -0.92 10.02 -17.60
CA ARG A 127 -1.33 9.29 -18.82
C ARG A 127 -1.24 7.78 -18.65
N LYS A 128 -0.45 7.32 -17.69
CA LYS A 128 -0.24 5.92 -17.36
C LYS A 128 -1.19 5.42 -16.27
N THR A 129 -1.99 6.33 -15.68
CA THR A 129 -2.78 6.06 -14.48
C THR A 129 -4.22 5.65 -14.82
N LEU A 130 -4.61 4.48 -14.29
CA LEU A 130 -5.96 3.96 -14.25
C LEU A 130 -6.44 3.90 -12.80
N ILE A 131 -7.41 4.75 -12.47
CA ILE A 131 -8.06 4.76 -11.16
C ILE A 131 -9.40 4.04 -11.28
N VAL A 132 -9.67 3.07 -10.43
CA VAL A 132 -11.02 2.54 -10.21
C VAL A 132 -11.54 3.14 -8.92
N SER A 133 -12.74 3.70 -8.96
CA SER A 133 -13.38 4.33 -7.80
C SER A 133 -14.72 3.68 -7.47
N LEU A 134 -14.96 3.49 -6.19
CA LEU A 134 -16.25 3.04 -5.62
C LEU A 134 -17.25 4.21 -5.47
N ASP A 135 -16.83 5.43 -5.83
CA ASP A 135 -17.67 6.63 -5.84
C ASP A 135 -17.68 7.30 -7.21
N ALA A 136 -18.87 7.37 -7.83
CA ALA A 136 -19.07 8.01 -9.12
C ALA A 136 -18.74 9.52 -9.11
N LYS A 137 -18.95 10.19 -7.96
CA LYS A 137 -18.65 11.61 -7.82
C LYS A 137 -17.13 11.83 -7.83
N ALA A 138 -16.37 10.95 -7.18
CA ALA A 138 -14.91 11.02 -7.16
C ALA A 138 -14.34 10.96 -8.59
N CYS A 139 -14.77 10.02 -9.43
CA CYS A 139 -14.35 9.96 -10.83
C CYS A 139 -14.69 11.22 -11.63
N LYS A 140 -15.89 11.78 -11.44
CA LYS A 140 -16.28 13.04 -12.12
C LYS A 140 -15.36 14.19 -11.73
N VAL A 141 -15.01 14.32 -10.45
CA VAL A 141 -14.11 15.36 -9.95
C VAL A 141 -12.70 15.16 -10.50
N ILE A 142 -12.15 13.95 -10.42
CA ILE A 142 -10.81 13.63 -10.92
C ILE A 142 -10.71 13.96 -12.41
N GLN A 143 -11.61 13.46 -13.24
CA GLN A 143 -11.56 13.66 -14.70
C GLN A 143 -11.80 15.11 -15.12
N LYS A 144 -12.56 15.90 -14.32
CA LYS A 144 -12.75 17.31 -14.56
C LYS A 144 -11.45 18.11 -14.40
N ILE A 145 -10.66 17.77 -13.37
CA ILE A 145 -9.41 18.48 -13.01
C ILE A 145 -8.23 17.91 -13.82
N TRP A 146 -8.12 16.58 -13.90
CA TRP A 146 -7.00 15.85 -14.46
C TRP A 146 -7.44 15.03 -15.68
N LYS A 147 -7.66 15.70 -16.81
CA LYS A 147 -8.22 15.11 -18.04
C LYS A 147 -7.42 13.94 -18.62
N GLN A 148 -6.13 13.84 -18.27
CA GLN A 148 -5.24 12.80 -18.75
C GLN A 148 -5.34 11.50 -17.94
N VAL A 149 -5.92 11.57 -16.74
CA VAL A 149 -6.10 10.42 -15.85
C VAL A 149 -7.37 9.68 -16.24
N LYS A 150 -7.27 8.37 -16.38
CA LYS A 150 -8.47 7.55 -16.55
C LYS A 150 -9.04 7.17 -15.19
N CYS A 151 -10.30 7.52 -14.94
CA CYS A 151 -11.04 7.07 -13.77
C CYS A 151 -12.29 6.30 -14.19
N MET A 152 -12.49 5.11 -13.63
CA MET A 152 -13.64 4.25 -13.88
C MET A 152 -14.42 4.03 -12.59
N TYR A 153 -15.72 4.26 -12.64
CA TYR A 153 -16.61 3.97 -11.51
C TYR A 153 -17.08 2.52 -11.56
N ILE A 154 -16.91 1.81 -10.44
CA ILE A 154 -17.50 0.49 -10.24
C ILE A 154 -18.59 0.57 -9.18
N LYS A 155 -19.80 0.09 -9.54
CA LYS A 155 -20.92 0.03 -8.61
C LYS A 155 -20.82 -1.24 -7.77
N VAL A 156 -20.75 -1.06 -6.46
CA VAL A 156 -20.75 -2.14 -5.46
C VAL A 156 -21.85 -1.90 -4.44
N HIS A 157 -22.35 -2.97 -3.82
CA HIS A 157 -23.28 -2.86 -2.70
C HIS A 157 -22.54 -2.45 -1.43
N GLY A 158 -23.10 -1.49 -0.68
CA GLY A 158 -22.57 -1.02 0.59
C GLY A 158 -22.21 0.47 0.59
N ASP A 159 -21.85 1.01 1.76
CA ASP A 159 -21.33 2.37 1.90
C ASP A 159 -19.81 2.35 1.75
N TYR A 160 -19.35 2.90 0.62
CA TYR A 160 -17.94 3.09 0.31
C TYR A 160 -17.59 4.58 0.13
N ASN A 161 -18.49 5.49 0.50
CA ASN A 161 -18.22 6.93 0.47
C ASN A 161 -17.52 7.40 1.74
N SER A 162 -17.76 6.68 2.83
CA SER A 162 -17.16 6.93 4.15
C SER A 162 -15.78 6.26 4.28
N PRO A 163 -14.92 6.71 5.25
CA PRO A 163 -13.68 6.03 5.56
C PRO A 163 -13.94 4.58 5.97
N LEU A 164 -13.20 3.67 5.38
CA LEU A 164 -13.28 2.26 5.72
C LEU A 164 -12.36 1.95 6.91
N SER A 165 -12.92 1.28 7.92
CA SER A 165 -12.15 0.85 9.08
C SER A 165 -11.52 -0.51 8.85
N TRP A 166 -10.23 -0.63 9.18
CA TRP A 166 -9.51 -1.90 9.17
C TRP A 166 -10.28 -2.97 9.96
N GLY A 167 -10.32 -4.20 9.45
CA GLY A 167 -11.04 -5.32 10.07
C GLY A 167 -12.55 -5.32 9.88
N ARG A 168 -13.15 -4.30 9.24
CA ARG A 168 -14.58 -4.29 8.93
C ARG A 168 -14.87 -4.91 7.57
N GLN A 169 -16.07 -5.47 7.41
CA GLN A 169 -16.47 -6.20 6.21
C GLN A 169 -16.28 -5.38 4.92
N ASN A 170 -16.67 -4.11 4.91
CA ASN A 170 -16.49 -3.24 3.73
C ASN A 170 -15.01 -3.06 3.36
N TYR A 171 -14.10 -3.06 4.34
CA TYR A 171 -12.66 -3.03 4.06
C TYR A 171 -12.19 -4.34 3.43
N ILE A 172 -12.60 -5.49 3.98
CA ILE A 172 -12.28 -6.81 3.41
C ILE A 172 -12.84 -6.95 1.99
N ASN A 173 -14.08 -6.50 1.76
CA ASN A 173 -14.68 -6.48 0.43
C ASN A 173 -13.90 -5.61 -0.56
N LEU A 174 -13.33 -4.47 -0.09
CA LEU A 174 -12.44 -3.65 -0.92
C LEU A 174 -11.18 -4.43 -1.31
N LEU A 175 -10.55 -5.16 -0.38
CA LEU A 175 -9.36 -5.98 -0.66
C LEU A 175 -9.68 -7.09 -1.64
N SER A 176 -10.81 -7.79 -1.47
CA SER A 176 -11.28 -8.81 -2.40
C SER A 176 -11.53 -8.24 -3.81
N LEU A 177 -12.17 -7.07 -3.92
CA LEU A 177 -12.34 -6.40 -5.19
C LEU A 177 -11.00 -6.00 -5.83
N ARG A 178 -10.05 -5.49 -5.02
CA ARG A 178 -8.70 -5.16 -5.47
C ARG A 178 -8.02 -6.39 -6.05
N SER A 179 -8.07 -7.52 -5.37
CA SER A 179 -7.46 -8.77 -5.83
C SER A 179 -8.06 -9.27 -7.15
N GLN A 180 -9.39 -9.14 -7.34
CA GLN A 180 -10.05 -9.47 -8.61
C GLN A 180 -9.52 -8.61 -9.77
N LEU A 181 -9.39 -7.29 -9.56
CA LEU A 181 -8.89 -6.37 -10.58
C LEU A 181 -7.40 -6.64 -10.90
N LEU A 182 -6.57 -6.95 -9.89
CA LEU A 182 -5.17 -7.33 -10.09
C LEU A 182 -5.05 -8.63 -10.89
N LEU A 183 -5.89 -9.62 -10.61
CA LEU A 183 -5.93 -10.87 -11.38
C LEU A 183 -6.30 -10.61 -12.85
N ILE A 184 -7.24 -9.71 -13.11
CA ILE A 184 -7.60 -9.33 -14.48
C ILE A 184 -6.42 -8.68 -15.20
N LEU A 185 -5.69 -7.77 -14.54
CA LEU A 185 -4.49 -7.15 -15.12
C LEU A 185 -3.41 -8.19 -15.42
N ALA A 186 -3.15 -9.14 -14.51
CA ALA A 186 -2.20 -10.23 -14.74
C ALA A 186 -2.64 -11.13 -15.92
N GLN A 187 -3.95 -11.39 -16.09
CA GLN A 187 -4.48 -12.14 -17.23
C GLN A 187 -4.35 -11.41 -18.57
N LEU A 188 -4.20 -10.09 -18.55
CA LEU A 188 -3.94 -9.29 -19.75
C LEU A 188 -2.47 -9.29 -20.17
N GLU A 189 -1.60 -9.92 -19.38
CA GLU A 189 -0.14 -9.97 -19.58
C GLU A 189 0.49 -8.57 -19.71
N LEU A 190 -0.06 -7.59 -18.99
CA LEU A 190 0.47 -6.23 -18.97
C LEU A 190 1.35 -6.03 -17.73
N PRO A 191 2.54 -5.43 -17.86
CA PRO A 191 3.29 -4.97 -16.70
C PRO A 191 2.54 -3.81 -16.03
N TYR A 192 2.33 -3.90 -14.72
CA TYR A 192 1.63 -2.85 -13.99
C TYR A 192 2.22 -2.59 -12.63
N ILE A 193 1.91 -1.42 -12.09
CA ILE A 193 2.25 -1.00 -10.73
C ILE A 193 0.97 -0.71 -9.97
N LEU A 194 0.70 -1.50 -8.93
CA LEU A 194 -0.28 -1.15 -7.93
C LEU A 194 0.32 -0.10 -6.99
N PHE A 195 -0.41 0.95 -6.68
CA PHE A 195 0.00 1.96 -5.71
C PHE A 195 -1.19 2.49 -4.91
N GLU A 196 -0.92 3.08 -3.75
CA GLU A 196 -1.91 3.75 -2.91
C GLU A 196 -1.74 5.28 -3.00
N THR A 197 -2.87 6.01 -3.11
CA THR A 197 -2.87 7.46 -3.34
C THR A 197 -2.59 8.28 -2.09
N ASP A 198 -2.44 7.67 -0.95
CA ASP A 198 -1.98 8.33 0.28
C ASP A 198 -0.45 8.36 0.43
N ALA A 199 0.28 7.65 -0.43
CA ALA A 199 1.72 7.81 -0.56
C ALA A 199 2.08 9.18 -1.15
N VAL A 200 3.30 9.67 -0.87
CA VAL A 200 3.86 10.87 -1.49
C VAL A 200 5.09 10.48 -2.31
N TRP A 201 5.13 10.91 -3.55
CA TRP A 201 6.24 10.66 -4.43
C TRP A 201 7.20 11.87 -4.40
N LEU A 202 8.34 11.70 -3.74
CA LEU A 202 9.32 12.77 -3.55
C LEU A 202 10.16 13.03 -4.82
N ARG A 203 10.29 12.02 -5.67
CA ARG A 203 10.95 12.05 -6.97
C ARG A 203 10.13 11.24 -7.98
N ASP A 204 10.33 11.46 -9.27
CA ASP A 204 9.74 10.60 -10.30
C ASP A 204 10.38 9.20 -10.23
N PRO A 205 9.61 8.15 -9.90
CA PRO A 205 10.16 6.81 -9.76
C PRO A 205 10.18 6.01 -11.06
N MET A 206 9.63 6.54 -12.16
CA MET A 206 9.37 5.74 -13.35
C MET A 206 10.65 5.25 -14.01
N GLU A 207 11.69 6.07 -14.11
CA GLU A 207 12.99 5.65 -14.63
C GLU A 207 13.66 4.62 -13.73
N PHE A 208 13.51 4.78 -12.41
CA PHE A 208 13.98 3.81 -11.43
C PHE A 208 13.25 2.46 -11.59
N PHE A 209 11.92 2.48 -11.76
CA PHE A 209 11.13 1.27 -11.97
C PHE A 209 11.46 0.55 -13.28
N GLN A 210 11.95 1.27 -14.29
CA GLN A 210 12.38 0.74 -15.57
C GLN A 210 13.82 0.23 -15.58
N ASN A 211 14.56 0.41 -14.49
CA ASN A 211 15.96 -0.04 -14.43
C ASN A 211 16.04 -1.56 -14.49
N GLN A 212 16.49 -2.08 -15.62
CA GLN A 212 16.54 -3.52 -15.92
C GLN A 212 17.37 -4.32 -14.90
N THR A 213 18.39 -3.73 -14.30
CA THR A 213 19.22 -4.42 -13.30
C THR A 213 18.46 -4.82 -12.03
N LEU A 214 17.29 -4.20 -11.78
CA LEU A 214 16.40 -4.52 -10.66
C LEU A 214 15.35 -5.58 -11.03
N ILE A 215 15.12 -5.82 -12.32
CA ILE A 215 13.92 -6.53 -12.82
C ILE A 215 14.21 -7.81 -13.60
N ASP A 216 15.44 -8.06 -14.03
CA ASP A 216 15.76 -9.19 -14.93
C ASP A 216 15.44 -10.58 -14.37
N ASP A 217 15.11 -10.71 -13.09
CA ASP A 217 14.81 -11.99 -12.44
C ASP A 217 13.65 -11.94 -11.43
N ALA A 218 12.83 -10.88 -11.42
CA ALA A 218 11.72 -10.74 -10.51
C ALA A 218 10.37 -10.92 -11.21
N ASP A 219 9.45 -11.63 -10.57
CA ASP A 219 8.04 -11.65 -10.96
C ASP A 219 7.27 -10.46 -10.38
N ILE A 220 7.65 -10.07 -9.15
CA ILE A 220 7.15 -8.87 -8.48
C ILE A 220 8.26 -8.16 -7.71
N ILE A 221 8.09 -6.84 -7.54
CA ILE A 221 8.91 -6.03 -6.63
C ILE A 221 8.00 -5.25 -5.71
N VAL A 222 8.25 -5.32 -4.41
CA VAL A 222 7.44 -4.71 -3.35
C VAL A 222 8.31 -4.07 -2.27
N PRO A 223 7.81 -3.14 -1.46
CA PRO A 223 8.59 -2.59 -0.35
C PRO A 223 8.77 -3.60 0.78
N THR A 224 9.78 -3.34 1.60
CA THR A 224 9.93 -4.01 2.89
C THR A 224 8.98 -3.41 3.92
N LYS A 225 8.27 -4.24 4.68
CA LYS A 225 7.51 -3.80 5.85
C LYS A 225 8.48 -3.62 7.02
N GLY A 226 8.61 -2.42 7.45
CA GLY A 226 9.70 -1.92 8.27
C GLY A 226 9.74 -2.31 9.75
N TYR A 227 9.57 -3.57 10.13
CA TYR A 227 9.87 -4.07 11.47
C TYR A 227 10.98 -5.12 11.42
N PRO A 228 12.24 -4.74 11.69
CA PRO A 228 13.36 -5.68 11.67
C PRO A 228 13.19 -6.87 12.63
N ASP A 229 12.48 -6.64 13.75
CA ASP A 229 12.30 -7.63 14.82
C ASP A 229 11.43 -8.84 14.41
N HIS A 230 10.66 -8.71 13.32
CA HIS A 230 9.81 -9.78 12.78
C HIS A 230 10.38 -10.41 11.49
N GLY A 231 11.63 -10.11 11.15
CA GLY A 231 12.25 -10.49 9.90
C GLY A 231 11.80 -9.60 8.72
N LEU A 232 12.34 -9.87 7.56
CA LEU A 232 11.92 -9.21 6.32
C LEU A 232 10.50 -9.61 5.97
N THR A 233 9.55 -8.68 6.03
CA THR A 233 8.17 -8.86 5.60
C THR A 233 7.94 -8.06 4.33
N TYR A 234 7.14 -8.62 3.41
CA TYR A 234 6.78 -7.95 2.17
C TYR A 234 5.59 -7.03 2.41
N ALA A 235 5.69 -5.76 1.99
CA ALA A 235 4.58 -4.83 1.99
C ALA A 235 3.82 -4.89 0.66
N PHE A 236 2.55 -4.48 0.64
CA PHE A 236 1.69 -4.67 -0.52
C PHE A 236 1.80 -3.54 -1.56
N ASP A 237 2.22 -2.34 -1.17
CA ASP A 237 2.26 -1.15 -2.05
C ASP A 237 3.51 -0.27 -1.84
N PRO A 238 4.03 0.30 -2.94
CA PRO A 238 3.74 0.00 -4.33
C PRO A 238 4.21 -1.41 -4.72
N MET A 239 3.47 -2.08 -5.59
CA MET A 239 3.86 -3.40 -6.10
C MET A 239 4.01 -3.33 -7.62
N ILE A 240 5.22 -3.59 -8.11
CA ILE A 240 5.47 -3.83 -9.54
C ILE A 240 5.15 -5.29 -9.82
N VAL A 241 4.39 -5.54 -10.87
CA VAL A 241 4.05 -6.88 -11.33
C VAL A 241 4.46 -7.04 -12.78
N TYR A 242 5.33 -8.01 -13.04
CA TYR A 242 5.72 -8.38 -14.40
C TYR A 242 4.84 -9.51 -14.92
N PRO A 243 4.57 -9.54 -16.23
CA PRO A 243 3.74 -10.58 -16.84
C PRO A 243 4.52 -11.91 -16.91
N SER A 244 4.33 -12.76 -15.91
CA SER A 244 4.90 -14.10 -15.83
C SER A 244 3.84 -15.11 -15.39
N ASN A 245 4.11 -16.40 -15.61
CA ASN A 245 3.25 -17.46 -15.10
C ASN A 245 3.18 -17.44 -13.55
N ALA A 246 4.29 -17.15 -12.88
CA ALA A 246 4.34 -17.12 -11.42
C ALA A 246 3.54 -15.94 -10.86
N SER A 247 3.63 -14.74 -11.45
CA SER A 247 2.83 -13.59 -11.04
C SER A 247 1.33 -13.83 -11.28
N LEU A 248 0.95 -14.48 -12.38
CA LEU A 248 -0.45 -14.86 -12.64
C LEU A 248 -0.97 -15.86 -11.60
N VAL A 249 -0.14 -16.87 -11.23
CA VAL A 249 -0.49 -17.85 -10.18
C VAL A 249 -0.62 -17.16 -8.82
N LEU A 250 0.28 -16.23 -8.49
CA LEU A 250 0.19 -15.38 -7.29
C LEU A 250 -1.17 -14.66 -7.22
N MET A 251 -1.55 -13.96 -8.30
CA MET A 251 -2.80 -13.19 -8.31
C MET A 251 -4.05 -14.07 -8.25
N ARG A 252 -4.00 -15.29 -8.81
CA ARG A 252 -5.08 -16.29 -8.66
C ARG A 252 -5.21 -16.75 -7.22
N GLU A 253 -4.11 -17.10 -6.58
CA GLU A 253 -4.10 -17.58 -5.21
C GLU A 253 -4.52 -16.49 -4.23
N LEU A 254 -4.01 -15.26 -4.40
CA LEU A 254 -4.40 -14.09 -3.63
C LEU A 254 -5.92 -13.88 -3.70
N ASN A 255 -6.48 -13.86 -4.91
CA ASN A 255 -7.92 -13.70 -5.10
C ASN A 255 -8.72 -14.86 -4.49
N LEU A 256 -8.23 -16.09 -4.61
CA LEU A 256 -8.87 -17.29 -4.06
C LEU A 256 -8.92 -17.25 -2.53
N GLN A 257 -7.82 -16.89 -1.87
CA GLN A 257 -7.76 -16.86 -0.40
C GLN A 257 -8.64 -15.74 0.16
N LEU A 258 -8.59 -14.53 -0.42
CA LEU A 258 -9.44 -13.41 -0.02
C LEU A 258 -10.92 -13.65 -0.27
N SER A 259 -11.29 -14.50 -1.24
CA SER A 259 -12.69 -14.85 -1.49
C SER A 259 -13.23 -15.90 -0.53
N LYS A 260 -12.36 -16.75 0.02
CA LYS A 260 -12.75 -17.87 0.90
C LYS A 260 -12.86 -17.48 2.36
N ASP A 261 -11.97 -16.61 2.83
CA ASP A 261 -11.89 -16.23 4.25
C ASP A 261 -11.90 -14.71 4.44
N PRO A 262 -12.98 -14.16 5.02
CA PRO A 262 -13.11 -12.72 5.28
C PRO A 262 -12.20 -12.20 6.40
N LYS A 263 -11.37 -13.04 7.01
CA LYS A 263 -10.39 -12.65 8.03
C LYS A 263 -8.97 -12.51 7.48
N VAL A 264 -8.77 -12.89 6.23
CA VAL A 264 -7.47 -12.86 5.57
C VAL A 264 -7.24 -11.49 4.93
N TYR A 265 -6.03 -10.97 5.05
CA TYR A 265 -5.59 -9.73 4.43
C TYR A 265 -4.65 -10.02 3.25
N ASP A 266 -4.76 -9.21 2.21
CA ASP A 266 -3.97 -9.35 1.00
C ASP A 266 -2.45 -9.28 1.25
N GLN A 267 -2.02 -8.42 2.18
CA GLN A 267 -0.61 -8.30 2.54
C GLN A 267 -0.07 -9.57 3.23
N ASP A 268 -0.88 -10.22 4.08
CA ASP A 268 -0.47 -11.43 4.78
C ASP A 268 -0.34 -12.60 3.80
N VAL A 269 -1.27 -12.69 2.84
CA VAL A 269 -1.20 -13.68 1.75
C VAL A 269 0.03 -13.45 0.88
N LEU A 270 0.28 -12.20 0.47
CA LEU A 270 1.44 -11.85 -0.32
C LEU A 270 2.74 -12.25 0.41
N ASP A 271 2.89 -11.85 1.68
CA ASP A 271 4.08 -12.17 2.48
C ASP A 271 4.30 -13.69 2.57
N GLN A 272 3.23 -14.45 2.80
CA GLN A 272 3.29 -15.91 2.86
C GLN A 272 3.75 -16.49 1.52
N LEU A 273 3.13 -16.11 0.41
CA LEU A 273 3.41 -16.68 -0.91
C LEU A 273 4.82 -16.32 -1.40
N CYS A 274 5.28 -15.11 -1.15
CA CYS A 274 6.65 -14.68 -1.44
C CYS A 274 7.68 -15.50 -0.65
N ARG A 275 7.46 -15.68 0.66
CA ARG A 275 8.39 -16.48 1.50
C ARG A 275 8.45 -17.95 1.08
N GLN A 276 7.35 -18.49 0.62
CA GLN A 276 7.26 -19.86 0.15
C GLN A 276 7.80 -20.05 -1.27
N GLN A 277 8.15 -18.97 -1.98
CA GLN A 277 8.47 -19.00 -3.41
C GLN A 277 7.41 -19.82 -4.19
N TYR A 278 6.15 -19.52 -3.89
CA TYR A 278 4.99 -20.28 -4.35
C TYR A 278 5.01 -20.44 -5.88
N PHE A 279 5.03 -21.68 -6.38
CA PHE A 279 5.19 -22.02 -7.79
C PHE A 279 6.38 -21.32 -8.48
N GLY A 280 7.49 -21.18 -7.77
CA GLY A 280 8.71 -20.57 -8.28
C GLY A 280 8.68 -19.04 -8.31
N LEU A 281 7.71 -18.42 -7.62
CA LEU A 281 7.57 -16.96 -7.54
C LEU A 281 8.84 -16.30 -6.97
N VAL A 282 9.37 -15.35 -7.71
CA VAL A 282 10.50 -14.52 -7.28
C VAL A 282 10.00 -13.13 -6.88
N CYS A 283 10.01 -12.88 -5.56
CA CYS A 283 9.67 -11.59 -4.98
C CYS A 283 10.95 -10.85 -4.59
N ARG A 284 11.15 -9.67 -5.16
CA ARG A 284 12.20 -8.75 -4.75
C ARG A 284 11.66 -7.64 -3.86
N GLN A 285 12.55 -7.01 -3.11
CA GLN A 285 12.19 -5.91 -2.23
C GLN A 285 12.91 -4.63 -2.65
N PHE A 286 12.16 -3.52 -2.62
CA PHE A 286 12.78 -2.20 -2.65
C PHE A 286 13.57 -1.97 -1.36
N GLU A 287 14.71 -1.34 -1.48
CA GLU A 287 15.42 -0.81 -0.31
C GLU A 287 14.57 0.28 0.38
N TRP A 288 14.66 0.36 1.70
CA TRP A 288 13.92 1.38 2.46
C TRP A 288 14.32 2.81 2.06
N THR A 289 15.55 2.98 1.57
CA THR A 289 16.08 4.23 1.01
C THR A 289 15.50 4.57 -0.37
N GLU A 290 14.83 3.63 -1.02
CA GLU A 290 14.18 3.79 -2.31
C GLU A 290 12.68 4.01 -2.15
N VAL A 291 12.03 3.14 -1.35
CA VAL A 291 10.61 3.21 -1.00
C VAL A 291 10.46 3.13 0.51
N ALA A 292 10.32 4.28 1.14
CA ALA A 292 10.23 4.37 2.59
C ALA A 292 8.80 4.14 3.09
N ASP A 293 8.69 3.56 4.27
CA ASP A 293 7.43 3.43 4.99
C ASP A 293 7.12 4.65 5.86
N GLY A 294 6.01 4.62 6.60
CA GLY A 294 5.56 5.70 7.47
C GLY A 294 6.49 6.03 8.64
N LYS A 295 7.56 5.26 8.89
CA LYS A 295 8.60 5.63 9.86
C LYS A 295 9.41 6.83 9.38
N TRP A 296 9.51 7.06 8.07
CA TRP A 296 10.16 8.24 7.50
C TRP A 296 9.62 9.55 8.11
N PHE A 297 8.33 9.61 8.42
CA PHE A 297 7.74 10.80 9.05
C PHE A 297 8.21 11.08 10.48
N LYS A 298 8.82 10.08 11.14
CA LYS A 298 9.38 10.21 12.49
C LYS A 298 10.82 10.71 12.50
N LEU A 299 11.49 10.71 11.35
CA LEU A 299 12.85 11.18 11.21
C LEU A 299 12.94 12.70 11.42
N SER A 300 14.06 13.16 11.97
CA SER A 300 14.42 14.56 12.01
C SER A 300 14.60 15.13 10.59
N GLU A 301 14.57 16.45 10.47
CA GLU A 301 14.78 17.11 9.18
C GLU A 301 16.17 16.83 8.60
N SER A 302 17.18 16.76 9.43
CA SER A 302 18.55 16.40 9.01
C SER A 302 18.64 14.97 8.48
N GLU A 303 18.00 14.01 9.12
CA GLU A 303 17.95 12.62 8.65
C GLU A 303 17.23 12.52 7.29
N ARG A 304 16.08 13.20 7.14
CA ARG A 304 15.34 13.23 5.87
C ARG A 304 16.13 13.89 4.74
N ALA A 305 16.98 14.86 5.04
CA ALA A 305 17.82 15.52 4.03
C ALA A 305 18.85 14.56 3.41
N HIS A 306 19.31 13.55 4.16
CA HIS A 306 20.22 12.52 3.67
C HIS A 306 19.51 11.35 3.00
N LEU A 307 18.26 11.08 3.39
CA LEU A 307 17.44 10.02 2.85
C LEU A 307 16.53 10.57 1.75
N ARG A 308 16.76 10.17 0.50
CA ARG A 308 16.02 10.66 -0.66
C ARG A 308 15.24 9.53 -1.34
N PRO A 309 14.26 8.92 -0.67
CA PRO A 309 13.46 7.88 -1.31
C PRO A 309 12.67 8.47 -2.48
N TYR A 310 12.31 7.62 -3.44
CA TYR A 310 11.38 8.00 -4.50
C TYR A 310 9.98 8.17 -3.95
N ILE A 311 9.56 7.25 -3.09
CA ILE A 311 8.21 7.19 -2.54
C ILE A 311 8.28 7.06 -1.02
N VAL A 312 7.38 7.77 -0.33
CA VAL A 312 7.12 7.62 1.10
C VAL A 312 5.68 7.17 1.29
N ASN A 313 5.49 5.95 1.79
CA ASN A 313 4.18 5.43 2.12
C ASN A 313 3.62 6.06 3.39
N ASN A 314 2.31 6.30 3.41
CA ASN A 314 1.61 6.90 4.55
C ASN A 314 0.94 5.82 5.42
N ASN A 315 1.62 4.69 5.62
CA ASN A 315 1.17 3.58 6.45
C ASN A 315 1.42 3.83 7.96
N TYR A 316 0.98 2.90 8.82
CA TYR A 316 0.96 2.98 10.30
C TYR A 316 0.09 4.11 10.89
N TYR A 317 -0.66 4.82 10.08
CA TYR A 317 -1.66 5.80 10.52
C TYR A 317 -3.03 5.39 9.99
N VAL A 318 -3.93 5.14 10.91
CA VAL A 318 -5.30 4.75 10.58
C VAL A 318 -6.19 5.98 10.45
N GLY A 319 -7.04 5.98 9.44
CA GLY A 319 -7.99 7.06 9.20
C GLY A 319 -7.49 8.12 8.20
N VAL A 320 -8.39 8.55 7.34
CA VAL A 320 -8.11 9.49 6.24
C VAL A 320 -7.62 10.84 6.77
N ASP A 321 -8.30 11.39 7.80
CA ASP A 321 -7.95 12.69 8.37
C ASP A 321 -6.57 12.68 9.03
N ASN A 322 -6.21 11.58 9.70
CA ASN A 322 -4.89 11.42 10.28
C ASN A 322 -3.79 11.37 9.19
N LYS A 323 -4.06 10.69 8.07
CA LYS A 323 -3.15 10.63 6.92
C LYS A 323 -2.96 12.01 6.28
N ILE A 324 -4.05 12.76 6.09
CA ILE A 324 -4.03 14.14 5.58
C ILE A 324 -3.23 15.05 6.53
N SER A 325 -3.54 14.99 7.82
CA SER A 325 -2.87 15.81 8.84
C SER A 325 -1.37 15.53 8.88
N ARG A 326 -0.95 14.27 8.79
CA ARG A 326 0.46 13.90 8.75
C ARG A 326 1.18 14.45 7.52
N GLN A 327 0.56 14.39 6.34
CA GLN A 327 1.11 15.02 5.14
C GLN A 327 1.20 16.54 5.29
N ALA A 328 0.15 17.18 5.83
CA ALA A 328 0.12 18.63 6.01
C ALA A 328 1.20 19.12 6.98
N LEU A 329 1.39 18.44 8.11
CA LEU A 329 2.41 18.75 9.12
C LEU A 329 3.85 18.56 8.61
N ASN A 330 4.03 17.80 7.54
CA ASN A 330 5.35 17.55 6.93
C ASN A 330 5.54 18.26 5.58
N ASP A 331 4.73 19.28 5.28
CA ASP A 331 4.75 20.05 4.03
C ASP A 331 4.47 19.24 2.75
N LEU A 332 3.81 18.09 2.88
CA LEU A 332 3.49 17.17 1.79
C LEU A 332 2.01 17.22 1.36
N TRP A 333 1.27 18.22 1.83
CA TRP A 333 -0.09 18.51 1.37
C TRP A 333 -0.08 19.67 0.39
N PHE A 334 -0.42 19.39 -0.87
CA PHE A 334 -0.27 20.29 -2.01
C PHE A 334 -1.57 20.96 -2.46
N LEU A 335 -2.68 20.66 -1.80
CA LEU A 335 -3.97 21.23 -2.15
C LEU A 335 -4.28 22.46 -1.30
N SER A 336 -4.92 23.45 -1.92
CA SER A 336 -5.58 24.55 -1.21
C SER A 336 -6.91 24.06 -0.60
N VAL A 337 -7.56 24.92 0.23
CA VAL A 337 -8.89 24.63 0.80
C VAL A 337 -9.95 24.40 -0.28
N LYS A 338 -9.76 24.94 -1.49
CA LYS A 338 -10.64 24.73 -2.65
C LYS A 338 -10.21 23.56 -3.54
N ASN A 339 -9.34 22.67 -3.05
CA ASN A 339 -8.76 21.54 -3.78
C ASN A 339 -8.00 21.94 -5.06
N ASN A 340 -7.53 23.18 -5.15
CA ASN A 340 -6.64 23.58 -6.24
C ASN A 340 -5.22 23.16 -5.93
N CYS A 341 -4.51 22.67 -6.94
CA CYS A 341 -3.11 22.24 -6.82
C CYS A 341 -2.18 23.46 -6.62
N ASN A 342 -1.31 23.39 -5.62
CA ASN A 342 -0.24 24.34 -5.37
C ASN A 342 1.07 23.85 -6.00
N PHE A 343 1.24 24.12 -7.29
CA PHE A 343 2.44 23.71 -8.04
C PHE A 343 3.74 24.26 -7.47
N SER A 344 3.74 25.46 -6.91
CA SER A 344 4.95 26.03 -6.29
C SER A 344 5.43 25.17 -5.11
N LYS A 345 4.49 24.65 -4.31
CA LYS A 345 4.81 23.76 -3.19
C LYS A 345 5.36 22.42 -3.68
N VAL A 346 4.78 21.86 -4.75
CA VAL A 346 5.30 20.63 -5.38
C VAL A 346 6.70 20.85 -5.95
N GLN A 347 6.94 21.95 -6.65
CA GLN A 347 8.28 22.29 -7.20
C GLN A 347 9.32 22.47 -6.09
N ASN A 348 8.94 23.03 -4.93
CA ASN A 348 9.82 23.14 -3.78
C ASN A 348 10.20 21.75 -3.24
N LEU A 349 9.23 20.83 -3.17
CA LEU A 349 9.50 19.43 -2.80
C LEU A 349 10.50 18.80 -3.77
N LEU A 350 10.25 18.90 -5.08
CA LEU A 350 11.12 18.31 -6.10
C LEU A 350 12.52 18.88 -6.08
N ARG A 351 12.69 20.17 -5.81
CA ARG A 351 14.02 20.80 -5.63
C ARG A 351 14.73 20.27 -4.39
N ARG A 352 13.98 19.94 -3.31
CA ARG A 352 14.56 19.43 -2.06
C ARG A 352 15.00 17.96 -2.18
N TYR A 353 14.25 17.13 -2.87
CA TYR A 353 14.45 15.68 -2.95
C TYR A 353 14.84 15.19 -4.34
N GLY A 354 14.58 15.94 -5.39
CA GLY A 354 14.94 15.59 -6.76
C GLY A 354 16.45 15.51 -6.96
N SER A 355 16.87 14.87 -8.02
CA SER A 355 18.26 14.89 -8.47
C SER A 355 18.64 16.34 -8.77
N GLN A 356 19.72 16.83 -8.19
CA GLN A 356 20.39 17.98 -8.78
C GLN A 356 20.88 17.52 -10.15
N ALA A 357 20.25 18.04 -11.21
CA ALA A 357 20.71 17.86 -12.57
C ALA A 357 22.09 18.48 -12.74
#